data_0b2bd6fdea27a153e0e1dd95c3859dc5
#
_entry.id   0b2bd6fdea27a153e0e1dd95c3859dc5
#
_cell.length_a   1.000
_cell.length_b   1.000
_cell.length_c   1.000
_cell.angle_alpha   90.00
_cell.angle_beta   90.00
_cell.angle_gamma   90.00
#
_symmetry.space_group_name_H-M   'P 1'
#
loop_
_entity.id
_entity.type
_entity.pdbx_description
1 polymer ?
#
loop_
_entity_poly.entity_id
_entity_poly.type
_entity_poly.pdbx_seq_one_letter_code
_entity_poly.pdbx_strand_id
1 'polypeptide(L)'
;EIMPSLVGSEMCIRDSYGGKGAHGGGAFSGKDPSKVDRSAAYAARHIAKNLVAAGVADEMLVQVSYAIGVARPINIYVNTYGRGHVNMSDGEIAKKIDELFDLRPKAIEDRLKLRNPIYQETAAYGHLGREPQIVTKHFKSRYEGNKDVEVELFTWEKLDYVDKVKAAFGL
;
A
#
# COMPACT_ATOMS: atom_id res chain seq x y z
N GLU A 1 18.64 4.87 -28.58
CA GLU A 1 18.72 3.76 -27.59
C GLU A 1 19.12 4.35 -26.25
N ILE A 2 18.13 4.67 -25.42
CA ILE A 2 18.37 5.12 -24.05
C ILE A 2 18.66 3.86 -23.26
N MET A 3 19.91 3.61 -23.00
CA MET A 3 20.32 2.68 -21.96
C MET A 3 20.02 3.36 -20.62
N PRO A 4 18.96 3.02 -19.92
CA PRO A 4 18.81 3.51 -18.58
C PRO A 4 19.82 2.79 -17.71
N SER A 5 20.78 3.49 -17.21
CA SER A 5 21.45 3.07 -15.99
C SER A 5 20.37 3.15 -14.91
N LEU A 6 19.72 2.01 -14.65
CA LEU A 6 18.65 1.89 -13.68
C LEU A 6 19.22 2.10 -12.28
N VAL A 7 19.26 3.34 -11.86
CA VAL A 7 19.44 3.69 -10.46
C VAL A 7 18.11 3.41 -9.76
N GLY A 8 18.14 2.91 -8.54
CA GLY A 8 17.02 2.30 -7.81
C GLY A 8 15.63 2.94 -7.88
N SER A 9 15.50 4.23 -8.23
CA SER A 9 14.21 4.90 -8.40
C SER A 9 13.42 4.45 -9.63
N GLU A 10 14.09 4.15 -10.75
CA GLU A 10 13.42 3.72 -11.98
C GLU A 10 12.91 2.27 -11.89
N MET A 11 13.63 1.41 -11.19
CA MET A 11 13.12 0.07 -10.87
C MET A 11 11.85 0.13 -10.02
N CYS A 12 11.82 1.02 -9.03
CA CYS A 12 10.65 1.21 -8.17
C CYS A 12 9.43 1.72 -8.96
N ILE A 13 9.62 2.64 -9.91
CA ILE A 13 8.55 3.12 -10.80
C ILE A 13 7.99 1.97 -11.62
N ARG A 14 8.85 1.15 -12.22
CA ARG A 14 8.43 -0.01 -13.03
C ARG A 14 7.72 -1.08 -12.21
N ASP A 15 8.19 -1.34 -10.99
CA ASP A 15 7.65 -2.36 -10.10
C ASP A 15 6.36 -1.92 -9.40
N SER A 16 5.94 -0.66 -9.56
CA SER A 16 4.72 -0.11 -8.98
C SER A 16 3.72 0.35 -10.05
N TYR A 17 3.76 1.62 -10.47
CA TYR A 17 2.75 2.24 -11.34
C TYR A 17 3.22 2.53 -12.76
N GLY A 18 4.42 2.13 -13.14
CA GLY A 18 4.96 2.32 -14.48
C GLY A 18 5.05 3.77 -14.96
N GLY A 19 5.17 4.72 -14.03
CA GLY A 19 5.18 6.16 -14.33
C GLY A 19 3.81 6.82 -14.43
N LYS A 20 2.69 6.07 -14.39
CA LYS A 20 1.32 6.62 -14.39
C LYS A 20 1.04 7.37 -13.07
N GLY A 21 1.43 6.81 -11.94
CA GLY A 21 1.26 7.42 -10.63
C GLY A 21 2.59 7.91 -10.05
N ALA A 22 2.52 8.92 -9.18
CA ALA A 22 3.68 9.43 -8.46
C ALA A 22 4.29 8.34 -7.56
N HIS A 23 5.63 8.34 -7.45
CA HIS A 23 6.39 7.46 -6.57
C HIS A 23 7.29 8.29 -5.65
N GLY A 24 7.40 7.91 -4.38
CA GLY A 24 8.18 8.63 -3.37
C GLY A 24 9.71 8.48 -3.49
N GLY A 25 10.20 7.71 -4.45
CA GLY A 25 11.63 7.50 -4.70
C GLY A 25 12.30 6.45 -3.82
N GLY A 26 11.62 5.94 -2.78
CA GLY A 26 12.13 4.89 -1.91
C GLY A 26 11.98 3.49 -2.50
N ALA A 27 13.05 2.67 -2.49
CA ALA A 27 12.94 1.27 -2.88
C ALA A 27 12.09 0.47 -1.89
N PHE A 28 11.32 -0.52 -2.39
CA PHE A 28 10.54 -1.43 -1.55
C PHE A 28 11.35 -2.65 -1.14
N SER A 29 11.97 -3.31 -2.11
CA SER A 29 12.76 -4.53 -1.89
C SER A 29 13.97 -4.27 -0.98
N GLY A 30 14.30 -5.24 -0.12
CA GLY A 30 15.40 -5.13 0.83
C GLY A 30 15.09 -4.34 2.10
N LYS A 31 13.94 -3.69 2.22
CA LYS A 31 13.50 -2.99 3.43
C LYS A 31 12.58 -3.86 4.26
N ASP A 32 12.76 -3.83 5.58
CA ASP A 32 11.81 -4.43 6.50
C ASP A 32 10.49 -3.61 6.58
N PRO A 33 9.40 -4.18 7.09
CA PRO A 33 8.11 -3.51 7.10
C PRO A 33 8.02 -2.26 7.99
N SER A 34 8.99 -2.00 8.86
CA SER A 34 9.04 -0.77 9.66
C SER A 34 9.38 0.48 8.84
N LYS A 35 9.90 0.29 7.63
CA LYS A 35 10.29 1.38 6.73
C LYS A 35 9.08 1.88 5.94
N VAL A 36 8.70 3.13 6.18
CA VAL A 36 7.51 3.76 5.56
C VAL A 36 7.59 3.86 4.04
N ASP A 37 8.79 3.93 3.45
CA ASP A 37 8.96 3.88 2.00
C ASP A 37 8.27 2.66 1.37
N ARG A 38 8.21 1.55 2.09
CA ARG A 38 7.52 0.33 1.67
C ARG A 38 6.12 0.23 2.27
N SER A 39 6.00 0.26 3.58
CA SER A 39 4.73 0.02 4.29
C SER A 39 3.68 1.10 3.99
N ALA A 40 4.07 2.37 3.95
CA ALA A 40 3.14 3.45 3.63
C ALA A 40 2.73 3.46 2.16
N ALA A 41 3.61 3.06 1.23
CA ALA A 41 3.26 2.89 -0.17
C ALA A 41 2.22 1.77 -0.36
N TYR A 42 2.36 0.64 0.35
CA TYR A 42 1.34 -0.40 0.36
C TYR A 42 0.02 0.07 1.01
N ALA A 43 0.10 0.84 2.10
CA ALA A 43 -1.10 1.42 2.72
C ALA A 43 -1.81 2.40 1.78
N ALA A 44 -1.08 3.29 1.10
CA ALA A 44 -1.64 4.22 0.12
C ALA A 44 -2.33 3.48 -1.03
N ARG A 45 -1.72 2.38 -1.52
CA ARG A 45 -2.34 1.49 -2.52
C ARG A 45 -3.65 0.89 -2.02
N HIS A 46 -3.64 0.32 -0.82
CA HIS A 46 -4.82 -0.28 -0.19
C HIS A 46 -5.96 0.75 -0.04
N ILE A 47 -5.64 1.95 0.42
CA ILE A 47 -6.60 3.05 0.58
C ILE A 47 -7.19 3.43 -0.77
N ALA A 48 -6.35 3.81 -1.75
CA ALA A 48 -6.82 4.25 -3.06
C ALA A 48 -7.70 3.19 -3.74
N LYS A 49 -7.29 1.92 -3.67
CA LYS A 49 -8.05 0.81 -4.27
C LYS A 49 -9.42 0.62 -3.62
N ASN A 50 -9.52 0.72 -2.28
CA ASN A 50 -10.78 0.60 -1.56
C ASN A 50 -11.72 1.79 -1.82
N LEU A 51 -11.18 3.02 -1.89
CA LEU A 51 -11.99 4.20 -2.19
C LEU A 51 -12.55 4.16 -3.62
N VAL A 52 -11.74 3.80 -4.60
CA VAL A 52 -12.18 3.64 -5.99
C VAL A 52 -13.23 2.52 -6.10
N ALA A 53 -12.99 1.38 -5.48
CA ALA A 53 -13.95 0.26 -5.48
C ALA A 53 -15.26 0.58 -4.74
N ALA A 54 -15.23 1.48 -3.76
CA ALA A 54 -16.42 1.99 -3.08
C ALA A 54 -17.23 2.99 -3.91
N GLY A 55 -16.66 3.52 -5.00
CA GLY A 55 -17.32 4.49 -5.86
C GLY A 55 -17.07 5.95 -5.48
N VAL A 56 -16.04 6.24 -4.68
CA VAL A 56 -15.68 7.62 -4.31
C VAL A 56 -15.16 8.41 -5.51
N ALA A 57 -14.40 7.76 -6.40
CA ALA A 57 -13.86 8.33 -7.64
C ALA A 57 -13.53 7.23 -8.64
N ASP A 58 -13.39 7.57 -9.94
CA ASP A 58 -12.93 6.64 -10.98
C ASP A 58 -11.45 6.28 -10.85
N GLU A 59 -10.64 7.25 -10.46
CA GLU A 59 -9.22 7.07 -10.15
C GLU A 59 -8.79 7.96 -9.00
N MET A 60 -7.75 7.57 -8.29
CA MET A 60 -7.28 8.32 -7.13
C MET A 60 -5.79 8.14 -6.90
N LEU A 61 -5.10 9.26 -6.63
CA LEU A 61 -3.76 9.28 -6.09
C LEU A 61 -3.83 9.58 -4.59
N VAL A 62 -3.19 8.76 -3.78
CA VAL A 62 -3.03 9.01 -2.33
C VAL A 62 -1.55 9.09 -2.01
N GLN A 63 -1.13 10.19 -1.40
CA GLN A 63 0.24 10.40 -0.92
C GLN A 63 0.22 10.63 0.58
N VAL A 64 1.13 9.96 1.29
CA VAL A 64 1.30 10.07 2.74
C VAL A 64 2.72 10.52 3.03
N SER A 65 2.87 11.55 3.86
CA SER A 65 4.17 12.11 4.23
C SER A 65 4.43 11.91 5.73
N TYR A 66 5.66 11.54 6.07
CA TYR A 66 6.09 11.32 7.45
C TYR A 66 7.31 12.19 7.81
N ALA A 67 7.42 12.54 9.08
CA ALA A 67 8.65 13.11 9.64
C ALA A 67 9.35 12.09 10.54
N ILE A 68 10.66 12.12 10.56
CA ILE A 68 11.47 11.26 11.42
C ILE A 68 11.12 11.55 12.89
N GLY A 69 10.87 10.50 13.66
CA GLY A 69 10.50 10.61 15.07
C GLY A 69 9.02 10.91 15.34
N VAL A 70 8.19 11.10 14.30
CA VAL A 70 6.75 11.34 14.45
C VAL A 70 5.98 10.15 13.89
N ALA A 71 5.20 9.47 14.73
CA ALA A 71 4.49 8.26 14.33
C ALA A 71 3.29 8.53 13.40
N ARG A 72 2.59 9.67 13.57
CA ARG A 72 1.49 10.05 12.70
C ARG A 72 2.01 10.69 11.41
N PRO A 73 1.34 10.49 10.28
CA PRO A 73 1.68 11.22 9.07
C PRO A 73 1.52 12.74 9.32
N ILE A 74 2.39 13.52 8.73
CA ILE A 74 2.32 14.99 8.77
C ILE A 74 1.40 15.55 7.68
N ASN A 75 1.18 14.78 6.64
CA ASN A 75 0.25 15.16 5.57
C ASN A 75 -0.29 13.94 4.83
N ILE A 76 -1.55 14.02 4.45
CA ILE A 76 -2.22 13.11 3.51
C ILE A 76 -2.73 13.98 2.36
N TYR A 77 -2.23 13.70 1.17
CA TYR A 77 -2.65 14.37 -0.06
C TYR A 77 -3.45 13.40 -0.92
N VAL A 78 -4.57 13.88 -1.44
CA VAL A 78 -5.43 13.14 -2.35
C VAL A 78 -5.60 13.94 -3.64
N ASN A 79 -5.63 13.24 -4.75
CA ASN A 79 -6.01 13.81 -6.04
C ASN A 79 -6.92 12.81 -6.78
N THR A 80 -8.16 13.22 -7.01
CA THR A 80 -9.16 12.45 -7.77
C THR A 80 -9.13 12.77 -9.27
N TYR A 81 -8.22 13.64 -9.70
CA TYR A 81 -8.11 14.11 -11.09
C TYR A 81 -9.41 14.71 -11.64
N GLY A 82 -10.25 15.27 -10.76
CA GLY A 82 -11.55 15.80 -11.13
C GLY A 82 -12.62 14.75 -11.44
N ARG A 83 -12.36 13.47 -11.09
CA ARG A 83 -13.28 12.34 -11.32
C ARG A 83 -13.89 11.79 -10.03
N GLY A 84 -14.07 12.65 -9.04
CA GLY A 84 -14.78 12.33 -7.81
C GLY A 84 -16.29 12.21 -8.05
N HIS A 85 -16.93 11.24 -7.40
CA HIS A 85 -18.38 11.02 -7.45
C HIS A 85 -19.08 11.49 -6.18
N VAL A 86 -18.33 11.89 -5.15
CA VAL A 86 -18.85 12.44 -3.90
C VAL A 86 -18.79 13.96 -3.93
N ASN A 87 -19.75 14.62 -3.27
CA ASN A 87 -19.76 16.09 -3.16
C ASN A 87 -18.79 16.55 -2.05
N MET A 88 -17.52 16.21 -2.22
CA MET A 88 -16.42 16.54 -1.30
C MET A 88 -15.19 16.93 -2.09
N SER A 89 -14.46 17.89 -1.57
CA SER A 89 -13.13 18.24 -2.09
C SER A 89 -12.11 17.15 -1.77
N ASP A 90 -11.01 17.09 -2.52
CA ASP A 90 -9.91 16.15 -2.26
C ASP A 90 -9.35 16.30 -0.83
N GLY A 91 -9.35 17.54 -0.27
CA GLY A 91 -8.94 17.79 1.11
C GLY A 91 -9.91 17.24 2.16
N GLU A 92 -11.21 17.21 1.89
CA GLU A 92 -12.21 16.57 2.76
C GLU A 92 -12.13 15.06 2.68
N ILE A 93 -11.86 14.50 1.49
CA ILE A 93 -11.59 13.07 1.32
C ILE A 93 -10.34 12.69 2.11
N ALA A 94 -9.26 13.49 2.08
CA ALA A 94 -8.05 13.24 2.84
C ALA A 94 -8.30 13.20 4.37
N LYS A 95 -9.16 14.08 4.90
CA LYS A 95 -9.57 14.04 6.32
C LYS A 95 -10.32 12.75 6.66
N LYS A 96 -11.25 12.32 5.82
CA LYS A 96 -11.95 11.05 6.03
C LYS A 96 -11.01 9.84 5.96
N ILE A 97 -9.99 9.87 5.12
CA ILE A 97 -8.95 8.84 5.10
C ILE A 97 -8.21 8.77 6.44
N ASP A 98 -7.84 9.92 7.03
CA ASP A 98 -7.16 9.97 8.34
C ASP A 98 -8.04 9.41 9.48
N GLU A 99 -9.34 9.62 9.40
CA GLU A 99 -10.31 9.07 10.36
C GLU A 99 -10.51 7.56 10.22
N LEU A 100 -10.53 7.05 8.97
CA LEU A 100 -10.83 5.65 8.67
C LEU A 100 -9.62 4.72 8.80
N PHE A 101 -8.44 5.23 8.50
CA PHE A 101 -7.22 4.44 8.38
C PHE A 101 -6.17 4.93 9.38
N ASP A 102 -5.85 4.11 10.35
CA ASP A 102 -4.68 4.37 11.18
C ASP A 102 -3.41 4.18 10.35
N LEU A 103 -2.73 5.29 10.07
CA LEU A 103 -1.53 5.35 9.23
C LEU A 103 -0.23 5.39 10.03
N ARG A 104 -0.26 5.13 11.33
CA ARG A 104 0.95 4.92 12.11
C ARG A 104 1.67 3.67 11.61
N PRO A 105 3.00 3.66 11.49
CA PRO A 105 3.75 2.54 10.90
C PRO A 105 3.39 1.17 11.49
N LYS A 106 3.29 1.07 12.81
CA LYS A 106 2.89 -0.18 13.48
C LYS A 106 1.47 -0.62 13.10
N ALA A 107 0.52 0.32 13.02
CA ALA A 107 -0.86 0.01 12.64
C ALA A 107 -0.96 -0.47 11.18
N ILE A 108 -0.14 0.07 10.29
CA ILE A 108 -0.03 -0.39 8.89
C ILE A 108 0.53 -1.83 8.87
N GLU A 109 1.61 -2.10 9.60
CA GLU A 109 2.18 -3.46 9.67
C GLU A 109 1.17 -4.50 10.15
N ASP A 110 0.40 -4.17 11.18
CA ASP A 110 -0.60 -5.08 11.76
C ASP A 110 -1.78 -5.28 10.82
N ARG A 111 -2.31 -4.18 10.25
CA ARG A 111 -3.45 -4.23 9.32
C ARG A 111 -3.14 -5.05 8.06
N LEU A 112 -1.98 -4.82 7.48
CA LEU A 112 -1.55 -5.48 6.24
C LEU A 112 -0.71 -6.75 6.49
N LYS A 113 -0.56 -7.18 7.76
CA LYS A 113 0.20 -8.37 8.16
C LYS A 113 1.63 -8.41 7.60
N LEU A 114 2.29 -7.26 7.55
CA LEU A 114 3.57 -7.09 6.84
C LEU A 114 4.76 -7.78 7.49
N ARG A 115 4.64 -8.27 8.72
CA ARG A 115 5.71 -9.03 9.39
C ARG A 115 5.74 -10.50 9.02
N ASN A 116 4.79 -10.96 8.22
CA ASN A 116 4.77 -12.32 7.70
C ASN A 116 5.78 -12.49 6.55
N PRO A 117 6.23 -13.72 6.25
CA PRO A 117 7.16 -14.03 5.16
C PRO A 117 6.45 -13.99 3.79
N ILE A 118 6.06 -12.78 3.34
CA ILE A 118 5.19 -12.54 2.17
C ILE A 118 5.91 -11.85 1.01
N TYR A 119 7.23 -11.66 1.10
CA TYR A 119 7.96 -10.80 0.17
C TYR A 119 8.65 -11.52 -0.97
N GLN A 120 8.80 -12.83 -0.92
CA GLN A 120 9.46 -13.60 -1.98
C GLN A 120 8.72 -13.43 -3.32
N GLU A 121 7.40 -13.42 -3.27
CA GLU A 121 6.53 -13.30 -4.44
C GLU A 121 6.51 -11.89 -5.03
N THR A 122 6.99 -10.89 -4.30
CA THR A 122 7.14 -9.52 -4.82
C THR A 122 8.41 -9.35 -5.66
N ALA A 123 9.32 -10.32 -5.65
CA ALA A 123 10.56 -10.26 -6.42
C ALA A 123 10.35 -10.41 -7.94
N ALA A 124 9.18 -10.89 -8.37
CA ALA A 124 8.83 -11.06 -9.77
C ALA A 124 7.47 -10.41 -10.06
N TYR A 125 7.36 -9.76 -11.21
CA TYR A 125 6.12 -9.11 -11.70
C TYR A 125 5.60 -7.95 -10.82
N GLY A 126 6.47 -7.32 -10.05
CA GLY A 126 6.17 -6.13 -9.26
C GLY A 126 5.37 -6.37 -7.99
N HIS A 127 5.11 -5.28 -7.28
CA HIS A 127 4.47 -5.28 -5.97
C HIS A 127 2.96 -5.04 -6.02
N LEU A 128 2.46 -4.38 -7.06
CA LEU A 128 1.08 -3.90 -7.19
C LEU A 128 0.35 -4.56 -8.35
N GLY A 129 -0.97 -4.51 -8.33
CA GLY A 129 -1.82 -5.11 -9.35
C GLY A 129 -1.87 -6.65 -9.27
N ARG A 130 -1.56 -7.21 -8.12
CA ARG A 130 -1.59 -8.64 -7.83
C ARG A 130 -2.90 -9.03 -7.13
N GLU A 131 -3.22 -10.31 -7.17
CA GLU A 131 -4.39 -10.81 -6.44
C GLU A 131 -3.99 -11.33 -5.06
N PRO A 132 -4.74 -10.97 -3.99
CA PRO A 132 -4.54 -11.55 -2.67
C PRO A 132 -4.77 -13.06 -2.71
N GLN A 133 -3.88 -13.81 -2.07
CA GLN A 133 -4.00 -15.27 -1.99
C GLN A 133 -3.41 -15.79 -0.68
N ILE A 134 -3.96 -16.89 -0.19
CA ILE A 134 -3.45 -17.58 0.99
C ILE A 134 -2.57 -18.73 0.53
N VAL A 135 -1.36 -18.80 1.08
CA VAL A 135 -0.38 -19.85 0.77
C VAL A 135 0.24 -20.40 2.04
N THR A 136 0.62 -21.68 2.01
CA THR A 136 1.37 -22.30 3.08
C THR A 136 2.87 -22.23 2.77
N LYS A 137 3.65 -21.64 3.66
CA LYS A 137 5.12 -21.58 3.57
C LYS A 137 5.73 -22.65 4.45
N HIS A 138 6.62 -23.43 3.86
CA HIS A 138 7.35 -24.50 4.55
C HIS A 138 8.74 -24.02 4.96
N PHE A 139 8.99 -23.95 6.26
CA PHE A 139 10.29 -23.56 6.79
C PHE A 139 11.01 -24.77 7.40
N LYS A 140 12.30 -24.90 7.11
CA LYS A 140 13.19 -25.88 7.74
C LYS A 140 14.10 -25.15 8.71
N SER A 141 13.92 -25.36 9.99
CA SER A 141 14.77 -24.81 11.04
C SER A 141 15.71 -25.89 11.58
N ARG A 142 16.97 -25.52 11.85
CA ARG A 142 17.92 -26.39 12.54
C ARG A 142 17.62 -26.56 14.02
N TYR A 143 16.84 -25.66 14.61
CA TYR A 143 16.59 -25.58 16.05
C TYR A 143 15.16 -25.99 16.42
N GLU A 144 14.19 -25.66 15.57
CA GLU A 144 12.75 -25.84 15.85
C GLU A 144 12.08 -26.91 14.97
N GLY A 145 12.86 -27.56 14.10
CA GLY A 145 12.32 -28.56 13.15
C GLY A 145 11.59 -27.87 11.95
N ASN A 146 10.76 -28.63 11.26
CA ASN A 146 9.98 -28.13 10.14
C ASN A 146 8.75 -27.40 10.68
N LYS A 147 8.46 -26.24 10.12
CA LYS A 147 7.29 -25.43 10.47
C LYS A 147 6.56 -24.96 9.23
N ASP A 148 5.26 -25.22 9.20
CA ASP A 148 4.37 -24.71 8.17
C ASP A 148 3.65 -23.48 8.70
N VAL A 149 3.66 -22.41 7.91
CA VAL A 149 3.02 -21.14 8.24
C VAL A 149 2.10 -20.75 7.10
N GLU A 150 0.81 -20.63 7.38
CA GLU A 150 -0.14 -20.05 6.44
C GLU A 150 -0.01 -18.54 6.45
N VAL A 151 0.17 -17.95 5.28
CA VAL A 151 0.33 -16.50 5.09
C VAL A 151 -0.55 -15.99 3.96
N GLU A 152 -0.98 -14.76 4.08
CA GLU A 152 -1.77 -14.05 3.08
C GLU A 152 -0.86 -13.10 2.31
N LEU A 153 -0.72 -13.34 1.01
CA LEU A 153 0.08 -12.55 0.08
C LEU A 153 -0.71 -11.34 -0.44
N PHE A 154 -0.01 -10.28 -0.79
CA PHE A 154 -0.56 -9.07 -1.42
C PHE A 154 -1.75 -8.46 -0.65
N THR A 155 -1.67 -8.42 0.66
CA THR A 155 -2.73 -7.94 1.55
C THR A 155 -3.15 -6.50 1.25
N TRP A 156 -2.26 -5.68 0.68
CA TRP A 156 -2.54 -4.31 0.24
C TRP A 156 -3.42 -4.22 -1.02
N GLU A 157 -3.71 -5.33 -1.67
CA GLU A 157 -4.62 -5.40 -2.80
C GLU A 157 -6.06 -5.80 -2.40
N LYS A 158 -6.32 -6.06 -1.12
CA LYS A 158 -7.64 -6.44 -0.62
C LYS A 158 -8.65 -5.31 -0.70
N LEU A 159 -9.92 -5.69 -0.89
CA LEU A 159 -11.07 -4.80 -0.90
C LEU A 159 -11.92 -4.94 0.40
N ASP A 160 -11.24 -5.09 1.52
CA ASP A 160 -11.84 -5.39 2.83
C ASP A 160 -12.32 -4.14 3.60
N TYR A 161 -12.11 -2.95 3.04
CA TYR A 161 -12.58 -1.67 3.59
C TYR A 161 -13.70 -1.03 2.77
N VAL A 162 -14.15 -1.63 1.67
CA VAL A 162 -15.17 -1.05 0.78
C VAL A 162 -16.44 -0.68 1.53
N ASP A 163 -16.99 -1.57 2.35
CA ASP A 163 -18.22 -1.31 3.10
C ASP A 163 -18.03 -0.19 4.15
N LYS A 164 -16.89 -0.16 4.82
CA LYS A 164 -16.56 0.91 5.77
C LYS A 164 -16.43 2.26 5.06
N VAL A 165 -15.82 2.27 3.88
CA VAL A 165 -15.69 3.47 3.05
C VAL A 165 -17.06 3.94 2.60
N LYS A 166 -17.91 3.05 2.07
CA LYS A 166 -19.29 3.40 1.67
C LYS A 166 -20.05 4.02 2.83
N ALA A 167 -20.04 3.41 4.00
CA ALA A 167 -20.70 3.94 5.19
C ALA A 167 -20.20 5.33 5.58
N ALA A 168 -18.88 5.56 5.50
CA ALA A 168 -18.28 6.84 5.87
C ALA A 168 -18.54 7.97 4.85
N PHE A 169 -18.69 7.62 3.56
CA PHE A 169 -18.95 8.58 2.49
C PHE A 169 -20.43 8.72 2.14
N GLY A 170 -21.30 7.89 2.72
CA GLY A 170 -22.74 7.92 2.46
C GLY A 170 -23.13 7.37 1.07
N LEU A 171 -22.41 6.34 0.60
CA LEU A 171 -22.57 5.67 -0.70
C LEU A 171 -23.33 4.35 -0.56
#